data_d654931dcaad949318b962f68dcc95cf
#
_entry.id   d654931dcaad949318b962f68dcc95cf
#
_cell.length_a   1.000
_cell.length_b   1.000
_cell.length_c   1.000
_cell.angle_alpha   90.00
_cell.angle_beta   90.00
_cell.angle_gamma   90.00
#
_symmetry.space_group_name_H-M   'P 1'
#
loop_
_entity.id
_entity.type
_entity.pdbx_description
1 polymer ?
#
loop_
_entity_poly.entity_id
_entity_poly.type
_entity_poly.pdbx_seq_one_letter_code
_entity_poly.pdbx_strand_id
1 'polypeptide(L)'
;MENLKYLLKEINILNQRIRDREEHADTFNLFDLMCNRYDEVYLHSRFLSILLDPAGSHKMKDSFVRLLIDKLNLPFEYNLSSLEVYPNENDQHEHKEIDILLIDRQRKTAVIIENKIGARDSNHEEEGQIERYYRIINQEEGIPEDSISVLYLSIDRDAPSDESVSTSGLFPELKDKVRSIHYGVEILDWLWNCVKECYNKPVLRESITQYIRLVEDMTNNNTSEEDMKALMQLVGKNDDNLMSAKRLIDNSKHMHWWAIFEFWKLLSEKFVDLGFSIRQRIENDIIDDLVHGYAARRNKADFNLELSTPDNIYFTINADHDNYICIGVTDEDVKSGLKTKAKAFFKANEEVLNLESYENWPFYKFIDFDQYEGLYLADFSEELTFSLVSEKCRDEIVNTVIKQTQELLKHYKRSLR
;
A
#
# COMPACT_ATOMS: atom_id res chain seq x y z
N MET A 1 29.51 -11.12 -18.98
CA MET A 1 28.36 -12.04 -18.87
C MET A 1 28.62 -13.20 -17.90
N GLU A 2 29.80 -13.83 -17.90
CA GLU A 2 30.13 -14.92 -16.94
C GLU A 2 30.10 -14.46 -15.49
N ASN A 3 30.65 -13.29 -15.16
CA ASN A 3 30.67 -12.75 -13.81
C ASN A 3 29.25 -12.47 -13.27
N LEU A 4 28.33 -11.99 -14.12
CA LEU A 4 26.93 -11.81 -13.74
C LEU A 4 26.25 -13.16 -13.46
N LYS A 5 26.49 -14.18 -14.28
CA LYS A 5 25.97 -15.53 -14.03
C LYS A 5 26.48 -16.11 -12.71
N TYR A 6 27.76 -15.86 -12.41
CA TYR A 6 28.35 -16.30 -11.14
C TYR A 6 27.71 -15.60 -9.94
N LEU A 7 27.57 -14.27 -9.99
CA LEU A 7 26.89 -13.49 -8.94
C LEU A 7 25.46 -13.97 -8.71
N LEU A 8 24.68 -14.13 -9.78
CA LEU A 8 23.29 -14.61 -9.68
C LEU A 8 23.21 -16.02 -9.10
N LYS A 9 24.20 -16.89 -9.40
CA LYS A 9 24.26 -18.24 -8.79
C LYS A 9 24.56 -18.17 -7.29
N GLU A 10 25.47 -17.31 -6.85
CA GLU A 10 25.76 -17.14 -5.42
C GLU A 10 24.56 -16.52 -4.68
N ILE A 11 23.87 -15.54 -5.27
CA ILE A 11 22.61 -14.98 -4.73
C ILE A 11 21.53 -16.07 -4.62
N ASN A 12 21.39 -16.92 -5.62
CA ASN A 12 20.41 -18.01 -5.57
C ASN A 12 20.70 -19.01 -4.45
N ILE A 13 21.97 -19.33 -4.18
CA ILE A 13 22.38 -20.16 -3.04
C ILE A 13 22.04 -19.47 -1.70
N LEU A 14 22.24 -18.17 -1.60
CA LEU A 14 21.86 -17.40 -0.42
C LEU A 14 20.34 -17.44 -0.22
N ASN A 15 19.58 -17.13 -1.25
CA ASN A 15 18.12 -17.16 -1.23
C ASN A 15 17.56 -18.56 -0.89
N GLN A 16 18.22 -19.63 -1.35
CA GLN A 16 17.81 -20.99 -0.96
C GLN A 16 18.01 -21.23 0.53
N ARG A 17 19.12 -20.77 1.11
CA ARG A 17 19.37 -20.87 2.55
C ARG A 17 18.36 -20.06 3.37
N ILE A 18 17.98 -18.89 2.89
CA ILE A 18 16.94 -18.05 3.51
C ILE A 18 15.62 -18.83 3.50
N ARG A 19 15.19 -19.33 2.35
CA ARG A 19 13.96 -20.13 2.22
C ARG A 19 13.96 -21.37 3.11
N ASP A 20 15.04 -22.14 3.10
CA ASP A 20 15.17 -23.34 3.95
C ASP A 20 15.04 -22.99 5.45
N ARG A 21 15.49 -21.80 5.85
CA ARG A 21 15.32 -21.30 7.23
C ARG A 21 13.86 -20.88 7.50
N GLU A 22 13.23 -20.18 6.55
CA GLU A 22 11.84 -19.72 6.64
C GLU A 22 10.85 -20.88 6.65
N GLU A 23 11.08 -21.93 5.86
CA GLU A 23 10.27 -23.16 5.89
C GLU A 23 10.26 -23.85 7.27
N HIS A 24 11.31 -23.65 8.06
CA HIS A 24 11.42 -24.20 9.42
C HIS A 24 11.10 -23.17 10.52
N ALA A 25 10.83 -21.91 10.15
CA ALA A 25 10.43 -20.89 11.10
C ALA A 25 8.97 -21.09 11.53
N ASP A 26 8.68 -20.68 12.76
CA ASP A 26 7.30 -20.61 13.23
C ASP A 26 6.62 -19.38 12.58
N THR A 27 5.83 -19.66 11.53
CA THR A 27 5.12 -18.64 10.76
C THR A 27 3.72 -18.33 11.27
N PHE A 28 3.30 -19.00 12.37
CA PHE A 28 2.00 -18.75 12.96
C PHE A 28 1.90 -17.31 13.46
N ASN A 29 0.96 -16.56 12.89
CA ASN A 29 0.66 -15.19 13.31
C ASN A 29 -0.85 -15.03 13.54
N LEU A 30 -1.22 -14.70 14.79
CA LEU A 30 -2.61 -14.57 15.18
C LEU A 30 -3.29 -13.39 14.47
N PHE A 31 -2.57 -12.30 14.20
CA PHE A 31 -3.12 -11.12 13.52
C PHE A 31 -3.49 -11.44 12.07
N ASP A 32 -2.65 -12.17 11.34
CA ASP A 32 -2.95 -12.61 9.97
C ASP A 32 -4.17 -13.52 9.88
N LEU A 33 -4.40 -14.33 10.93
CA LEU A 33 -5.54 -15.25 10.96
C LEU A 33 -6.85 -14.59 11.36
N MET A 34 -6.80 -13.55 12.18
CA MET A 34 -8.00 -12.96 12.81
C MET A 34 -8.39 -11.61 12.26
N CYS A 35 -7.48 -10.91 11.59
CA CYS A 35 -7.67 -9.54 11.13
C CYS A 35 -7.29 -9.41 9.65
N ASN A 36 -7.78 -8.37 9.00
CA ASN A 36 -7.19 -7.91 7.74
C ASN A 36 -5.89 -7.16 8.08
N ARG A 37 -4.76 -7.59 7.50
CA ARG A 37 -3.44 -7.00 7.76
C ARG A 37 -3.32 -5.52 7.36
N TYR A 38 -4.21 -5.03 6.53
CA TYR A 38 -4.25 -3.62 6.09
C TYR A 38 -5.35 -2.80 6.79
N ASP A 39 -5.94 -3.32 7.86
CA ASP A 39 -6.98 -2.61 8.61
C ASP A 39 -6.36 -1.52 9.48
N GLU A 40 -6.44 -0.27 9.02
CA GLU A 40 -5.90 0.90 9.71
C GLU A 40 -6.53 1.11 11.08
N VAL A 41 -7.84 1.01 11.18
CA VAL A 41 -8.64 1.38 12.36
C VAL A 41 -8.67 0.26 13.39
N TYR A 42 -9.20 -0.90 13.01
CA TYR A 42 -9.51 -1.98 13.97
C TYR A 42 -8.28 -2.83 14.35
N LEU A 43 -7.23 -2.81 13.54
CA LEU A 43 -6.00 -3.52 13.85
C LEU A 43 -4.90 -2.55 14.31
N HIS A 44 -4.41 -1.71 13.41
CA HIS A 44 -3.17 -0.97 13.64
C HIS A 44 -3.34 0.17 14.63
N SER A 45 -4.26 1.11 14.37
CA SER A 45 -4.48 2.24 15.26
C SER A 45 -4.90 1.77 16.65
N ARG A 46 -5.76 0.75 16.72
CA ARG A 46 -6.20 0.16 17.98
C ARG A 46 -5.09 -0.54 18.74
N PHE A 47 -4.25 -1.34 18.08
CA PHE A 47 -3.15 -2.05 18.75
C PHE A 47 -2.11 -1.06 19.29
N LEU A 48 -1.70 -0.09 18.47
CA LEU A 48 -0.74 0.93 18.87
C LEU A 48 -1.27 1.81 20.02
N SER A 49 -2.52 2.25 19.94
CA SER A 49 -3.12 3.09 20.99
C SER A 49 -3.24 2.35 22.32
N ILE A 50 -3.61 1.06 22.31
CA ILE A 50 -3.66 0.23 23.54
C ILE A 50 -2.28 0.11 24.18
N LEU A 51 -1.21 -0.05 23.39
CA LEU A 51 0.15 -0.08 23.93
C LEU A 51 0.55 1.30 24.52
N LEU A 52 0.08 2.37 23.91
CA LEU A 52 0.37 3.74 24.36
C LEU A 52 -0.45 4.16 25.59
N ASP A 53 -1.54 3.47 25.91
CA ASP A 53 -2.41 3.81 27.05
C ASP A 53 -1.80 3.36 28.40
N PRO A 54 -1.39 4.27 29.30
CA PRO A 54 -0.87 3.90 30.62
C PRO A 54 -1.85 3.12 31.48
N ALA A 55 -3.15 3.25 31.23
CA ALA A 55 -4.21 2.55 31.95
C ALA A 55 -4.54 1.18 31.31
N GLY A 56 -3.95 0.84 30.18
CA GLY A 56 -4.20 -0.37 29.41
C GLY A 56 -3.93 -1.66 30.19
N SER A 57 -4.57 -2.76 29.75
CA SER A 57 -4.49 -4.09 30.38
C SER A 57 -3.08 -4.68 30.38
N HIS A 58 -2.17 -4.16 29.56
CA HIS A 58 -0.75 -4.55 29.51
C HIS A 58 -0.02 -4.29 30.85
N LYS A 59 -0.51 -3.36 31.71
CA LYS A 59 0.03 -3.05 33.04
C LYS A 59 1.51 -2.63 33.02
N MET A 60 1.93 -1.95 31.97
CA MET A 60 3.28 -1.37 31.83
C MET A 60 3.32 0.11 32.21
N LYS A 61 2.18 0.64 32.66
CA LYS A 61 2.01 2.09 32.94
C LYS A 61 2.44 2.91 31.72
N ASP A 62 3.28 3.91 31.92
CA ASP A 62 3.77 4.81 30.87
C ASP A 62 5.07 4.34 30.18
N SER A 63 5.54 3.13 30.45
CA SER A 63 6.82 2.68 29.87
C SER A 63 6.81 2.77 28.33
N PHE A 64 5.74 2.36 27.69
CA PHE A 64 5.68 2.32 26.23
C PHE A 64 5.50 3.70 25.60
N VAL A 65 4.62 4.53 26.17
CA VAL A 65 4.44 5.92 25.66
C VAL A 65 5.71 6.73 25.85
N ARG A 66 6.41 6.56 26.98
CA ARG A 66 7.70 7.21 27.22
C ARG A 66 8.75 6.79 26.18
N LEU A 67 8.87 5.49 25.89
CA LEU A 67 9.77 5.00 24.85
C LEU A 67 9.49 5.66 23.49
N LEU A 68 8.22 5.88 23.12
CA LEU A 68 7.87 6.55 21.88
C LEU A 68 8.24 8.04 21.90
N ILE A 69 7.90 8.73 22.97
CA ILE A 69 8.20 10.15 23.17
C ILE A 69 9.72 10.39 23.12
N ASP A 70 10.49 9.59 23.86
CA ASP A 70 11.95 9.71 23.91
C ASP A 70 12.58 9.42 22.54
N LYS A 71 12.13 8.35 21.87
CA LYS A 71 12.62 8.00 20.55
C LYS A 71 12.38 9.08 19.50
N LEU A 72 11.18 9.64 19.50
CA LEU A 72 10.80 10.68 18.57
C LEU A 72 11.21 12.09 19.04
N ASN A 73 11.76 12.21 20.25
CA ASN A 73 12.09 13.49 20.87
C ASN A 73 10.92 14.49 20.79
N LEU A 74 9.73 14.02 21.20
CA LEU A 74 8.52 14.84 21.15
C LEU A 74 8.47 15.81 22.34
N PRO A 75 8.09 17.07 22.13
CA PRO A 75 7.89 18.04 23.20
C PRO A 75 6.52 17.81 23.91
N PHE A 76 6.31 16.59 24.42
CA PHE A 76 5.05 16.16 25.02
C PHE A 76 5.22 15.93 26.51
N GLU A 77 4.70 16.85 27.33
CA GLU A 77 4.67 16.75 28.77
C GLU A 77 3.31 16.19 29.24
N TYR A 78 3.31 15.19 30.10
CA TYR A 78 2.10 14.59 30.63
C TYR A 78 2.22 14.16 32.08
N ASN A 79 1.06 13.98 32.74
CA ASN A 79 0.95 13.29 34.01
C ASN A 79 0.24 11.95 33.80
N LEU A 80 0.71 10.89 34.45
CA LEU A 80 0.08 9.56 34.40
C LEU A 80 -1.40 9.55 34.80
N SER A 81 -1.82 10.49 35.69
CA SER A 81 -3.20 10.55 36.16
C SER A 81 -4.15 11.34 35.28
N SER A 82 -3.62 12.07 34.29
CA SER A 82 -4.39 12.93 33.39
C SER A 82 -4.14 12.65 31.90
N LEU A 83 -3.19 11.80 31.60
CA LEU A 83 -2.97 11.33 30.23
C LEU A 83 -4.12 10.42 29.78
N GLU A 84 -4.78 10.81 28.72
CA GLU A 84 -5.81 10.05 28.03
C GLU A 84 -5.30 9.65 26.63
N VAL A 85 -5.62 8.44 26.22
CA VAL A 85 -5.27 7.91 24.88
C VAL A 85 -6.55 7.41 24.21
N TYR A 86 -6.73 7.71 22.94
CA TYR A 86 -7.87 7.30 22.11
C TYR A 86 -7.37 6.70 20.79
N PRO A 87 -8.05 5.61 20.30
CA PRO A 87 -8.99 4.78 21.04
C PRO A 87 -8.30 4.06 22.21
N ASN A 88 -9.07 3.53 23.17
CA ASN A 88 -8.57 2.74 24.29
C ASN A 88 -9.48 1.55 24.60
N GLU A 89 -9.16 0.73 25.59
CA GLU A 89 -9.92 -0.48 25.90
C GLU A 89 -11.36 -0.19 26.36
N ASN A 90 -11.62 0.97 26.96
CA ASN A 90 -12.94 1.37 27.47
C ASN A 90 -13.75 2.15 26.43
N ASP A 91 -13.08 2.91 25.57
CA ASP A 91 -13.66 3.65 24.46
C ASP A 91 -12.93 3.25 23.15
N GLN A 92 -13.54 2.37 22.40
CA GLN A 92 -12.97 1.79 21.19
C GLN A 92 -13.14 2.68 19.95
N HIS A 93 -13.75 3.86 20.13
CA HIS A 93 -13.97 4.81 19.05
C HIS A 93 -12.84 5.83 18.98
N GLU A 94 -12.53 6.24 17.79
CA GLU A 94 -11.65 7.37 17.50
C GLU A 94 -12.24 8.65 18.12
N HIS A 95 -11.39 9.45 18.74
CA HIS A 95 -11.81 10.75 19.26
C HIS A 95 -11.89 11.76 18.10
N LYS A 96 -13.11 12.11 17.69
CA LYS A 96 -13.32 13.09 16.59
C LYS A 96 -12.68 12.67 15.27
N GLU A 97 -12.71 11.40 14.96
CA GLU A 97 -12.11 10.80 13.75
C GLU A 97 -10.57 10.84 13.70
N ILE A 98 -9.90 11.13 14.81
CA ILE A 98 -8.44 11.07 14.92
C ILE A 98 -8.02 9.63 15.19
N ASP A 99 -7.21 9.06 14.34
CA ASP A 99 -6.81 7.64 14.41
C ASP A 99 -6.18 7.26 15.76
N ILE A 100 -5.22 8.07 16.24
CA ILE A 100 -4.67 7.92 17.59
C ILE A 100 -4.43 9.31 18.17
N LEU A 101 -4.99 9.55 19.35
CA LEU A 101 -4.82 10.79 20.09
C LEU A 101 -4.25 10.51 21.48
N LEU A 102 -3.13 11.14 21.83
CA LEU A 102 -2.64 11.25 23.20
C LEU A 102 -2.90 12.68 23.65
N ILE A 103 -3.59 12.87 24.78
CA ILE A 103 -3.92 14.21 25.27
C ILE A 103 -3.82 14.28 26.79
N ASP A 104 -3.15 15.31 27.30
CA ASP A 104 -3.18 15.70 28.70
C ASP A 104 -3.81 17.10 28.84
N ARG A 105 -5.10 17.12 29.12
CA ARG A 105 -5.87 18.37 29.26
C ARG A 105 -5.42 19.24 30.42
N GLN A 106 -4.81 18.64 31.46
CA GLN A 106 -4.29 19.39 32.60
C GLN A 106 -2.97 20.08 32.24
N ARG A 107 -2.11 19.42 31.51
CA ARG A 107 -0.84 19.95 30.99
C ARG A 107 -1.01 20.76 29.71
N LYS A 108 -2.17 20.67 29.08
CA LYS A 108 -2.46 21.29 27.79
C LYS A 108 -1.47 20.88 26.69
N THR A 109 -1.28 19.60 26.54
CA THR A 109 -0.41 19.02 25.51
C THR A 109 -1.14 17.91 24.77
N ALA A 110 -0.86 17.74 23.48
CA ALA A 110 -1.43 16.68 22.67
C ALA A 110 -0.46 16.15 21.61
N VAL A 111 -0.63 14.87 21.26
CA VAL A 111 -0.01 14.23 20.09
C VAL A 111 -1.13 13.62 19.24
N ILE A 112 -1.21 14.07 18.01
CA ILE A 112 -2.09 13.52 16.98
C ILE A 112 -1.24 12.56 16.15
N ILE A 113 -1.70 11.34 15.92
CA ILE A 113 -1.09 10.38 14.99
C ILE A 113 -2.16 10.02 13.99
N GLU A 114 -1.95 10.44 12.75
CA GLU A 114 -2.70 9.98 11.58
C GLU A 114 -2.03 8.74 11.01
N ASN A 115 -2.77 7.67 10.85
CA ASN A 115 -2.27 6.37 10.43
C ASN A 115 -2.72 6.05 8.99
N LYS A 116 -1.78 5.80 8.08
CA LYS A 116 -2.03 5.50 6.67
C LYS A 116 -1.31 4.23 6.26
N ILE A 117 -2.09 3.21 5.94
CA ILE A 117 -1.58 1.92 5.45
C ILE A 117 -1.87 1.77 3.95
N GLY A 118 -3.06 2.10 3.50
CA GLY A 118 -3.43 2.03 2.10
C GLY A 118 -4.45 3.09 1.69
N ALA A 119 -5.08 3.78 2.64
CA ALA A 119 -6.06 4.81 2.36
C ALA A 119 -5.41 6.15 2.01
N ARG A 120 -6.11 6.97 1.22
CA ARG A 120 -5.74 8.37 0.94
C ARG A 120 -6.27 9.28 2.05
N ASP A 121 -5.74 10.52 2.09
CA ASP A 121 -6.26 11.54 3.01
C ASP A 121 -7.75 11.84 2.73
N SER A 122 -8.56 11.81 3.80
CA SER A 122 -10.01 12.12 3.74
C SER A 122 -10.24 13.63 3.82
N ASN A 123 -9.86 14.35 2.76
CA ASN A 123 -10.00 15.79 2.68
C ASN A 123 -11.44 16.19 2.35
N HIS A 124 -11.91 17.28 2.94
CA HIS A 124 -13.17 17.95 2.58
C HIS A 124 -12.88 19.17 1.69
N GLU A 125 -13.90 19.66 0.96
CA GLU A 125 -13.74 20.81 0.06
C GLU A 125 -13.23 22.08 0.77
N GLU A 126 -13.56 22.28 2.05
CA GLU A 126 -13.24 23.48 2.81
C GLU A 126 -12.08 23.30 3.82
N GLU A 127 -11.69 22.07 4.15
CA GLU A 127 -10.71 21.77 5.19
C GLU A 127 -10.00 20.42 4.95
N GLY A 128 -8.69 20.44 5.05
CA GLY A 128 -7.89 19.21 4.96
C GLY A 128 -8.02 18.31 6.20
N GLN A 129 -7.73 17.02 6.06
CA GLN A 129 -7.92 16.05 7.15
C GLN A 129 -7.09 16.41 8.39
N ILE A 130 -5.78 16.59 8.23
CA ILE A 130 -4.87 16.91 9.34
C ILE A 130 -5.17 18.33 9.89
N GLU A 131 -5.52 19.27 9.01
CA GLU A 131 -5.90 20.63 9.40
C GLU A 131 -7.15 20.61 10.30
N ARG A 132 -8.16 19.79 9.97
CA ARG A 132 -9.36 19.57 10.79
C ARG A 132 -9.01 19.03 12.17
N TYR A 133 -8.17 18.02 12.27
CA TYR A 133 -7.75 17.45 13.56
C TYR A 133 -6.98 18.45 14.41
N TYR A 134 -6.05 19.17 13.80
CA TYR A 134 -5.30 20.22 14.49
C TYR A 134 -6.21 21.33 15.02
N ARG A 135 -7.18 21.77 14.23
CA ARG A 135 -8.18 22.76 14.65
C ARG A 135 -9.02 22.26 15.83
N ILE A 136 -9.49 21.02 15.79
CA ILE A 136 -10.28 20.41 16.87
C ILE A 136 -9.46 20.44 18.18
N ILE A 137 -8.23 19.98 18.14
CA ILE A 137 -7.38 19.93 19.35
C ILE A 137 -7.02 21.35 19.84
N ASN A 138 -6.74 22.27 18.92
CA ASN A 138 -6.43 23.65 19.29
C ASN A 138 -7.64 24.41 19.82
N GLN A 139 -8.75 24.43 19.07
CA GLN A 139 -9.88 25.31 19.36
C GLN A 139 -10.92 24.68 20.27
N GLU A 140 -11.25 23.39 20.11
CA GLU A 140 -12.30 22.73 20.87
C GLU A 140 -11.75 22.15 22.18
N GLU A 141 -10.54 21.54 22.17
CA GLU A 141 -9.89 21.00 23.37
C GLU A 141 -9.06 22.08 24.11
N GLY A 142 -8.80 23.22 23.49
CA GLY A 142 -8.08 24.33 24.07
C GLY A 142 -6.60 24.10 24.32
N ILE A 143 -5.95 23.28 23.51
CA ILE A 143 -4.52 23.02 23.56
C ILE A 143 -3.78 24.07 22.71
N PRO A 144 -2.76 24.75 23.28
CA PRO A 144 -1.97 25.72 22.51
C PRO A 144 -1.26 25.11 21.31
N GLU A 145 -1.16 25.85 20.22
CA GLU A 145 -0.53 25.37 18.98
C GLU A 145 0.89 24.81 19.14
N ASP A 146 1.70 25.44 20.00
CA ASP A 146 3.07 25.01 20.29
C ASP A 146 3.15 23.75 21.18
N SER A 147 2.01 23.31 21.68
CA SER A 147 1.88 22.12 22.53
C SER A 147 1.18 20.97 21.81
N ILE A 148 0.98 21.07 20.49
CA ILE A 148 0.40 20.03 19.65
C ILE A 148 1.49 19.48 18.73
N SER A 149 1.78 18.18 18.86
CA SER A 149 2.63 17.45 17.94
C SER A 149 1.75 16.67 16.96
N VAL A 150 2.11 16.66 15.67
CA VAL A 150 1.39 15.91 14.63
C VAL A 150 2.33 14.92 13.99
N LEU A 151 1.96 13.65 14.02
CA LEU A 151 2.69 12.55 13.40
C LEU A 151 1.84 11.97 12.25
N TYR A 152 2.44 11.83 11.09
CA TYR A 152 1.86 11.13 9.96
C TYR A 152 2.58 9.78 9.81
N LEU A 153 1.89 8.70 10.16
CA LEU A 153 2.43 7.35 10.18
C LEU A 153 2.03 6.62 8.89
N SER A 154 3.01 6.14 8.13
CA SER A 154 2.77 5.42 6.88
C SER A 154 3.66 4.19 6.72
N ILE A 155 3.29 3.27 5.81
CA ILE A 155 4.13 2.15 5.40
C ILE A 155 5.23 2.63 4.43
N ASP A 156 4.87 3.43 3.43
CA ASP A 156 5.67 3.72 2.24
C ASP A 156 6.48 5.02 2.32
N ARG A 157 6.67 5.58 3.52
CA ARG A 157 7.37 6.85 3.73
C ARG A 157 6.68 8.03 3.03
N ASP A 158 5.39 7.96 2.85
CA ASP A 158 4.62 9.05 2.29
C ASP A 158 4.49 10.21 3.27
N ALA A 159 4.34 11.40 2.75
CA ALA A 159 3.97 12.59 3.48
C ALA A 159 2.49 12.89 3.21
N PRO A 160 1.79 13.59 4.13
CA PRO A 160 0.42 14.01 3.86
C PRO A 160 0.35 14.87 2.60
N SER A 161 -0.80 14.85 1.92
CA SER A 161 -1.05 15.73 0.80
C SER A 161 -1.04 17.20 1.23
N ASP A 162 -0.71 18.11 0.31
CA ASP A 162 -0.74 19.54 0.58
C ASP A 162 -2.14 19.99 1.00
N GLU A 163 -3.17 19.39 0.40
CA GLU A 163 -4.58 19.64 0.73
C GLU A 163 -4.91 19.19 2.16
N SER A 164 -4.30 18.12 2.66
CA SER A 164 -4.55 17.62 4.01
C SER A 164 -4.11 18.60 5.10
N VAL A 165 -3.11 19.41 4.83
CA VAL A 165 -2.46 20.30 5.83
C VAL A 165 -2.70 21.78 5.60
N SER A 166 -3.28 22.22 4.48
CA SER A 166 -3.33 23.65 4.12
C SER A 166 -4.55 24.10 3.31
N THR A 167 -5.63 23.34 3.28
CA THR A 167 -6.83 23.68 2.46
C THR A 167 -7.52 24.95 2.94
N SER A 168 -7.75 25.12 4.24
CA SER A 168 -8.43 26.31 4.78
C SER A 168 -7.50 27.52 4.95
N GLY A 169 -6.19 27.28 5.05
CA GLY A 169 -5.18 28.29 5.32
C GLY A 169 -5.23 28.88 6.73
N LEU A 170 -5.98 28.27 7.66
CA LEU A 170 -6.08 28.73 9.06
C LEU A 170 -4.76 28.54 9.82
N PHE A 171 -3.98 27.56 9.45
CA PHE A 171 -2.73 27.19 10.12
C PHE A 171 -1.58 27.12 9.11
N PRO A 172 -1.04 28.25 8.65
CA PRO A 172 -0.06 28.29 7.58
C PRO A 172 1.26 27.56 7.89
N GLU A 173 1.59 27.39 9.18
CA GLU A 173 2.80 26.69 9.63
C GLU A 173 2.56 25.17 9.88
N LEU A 174 1.33 24.68 9.72
CA LEU A 174 0.99 23.29 10.06
C LEU A 174 1.79 22.31 9.25
N LYS A 175 2.02 22.57 7.95
CA LYS A 175 2.82 21.71 7.09
C LYS A 175 4.22 21.44 7.63
N ASP A 176 4.85 22.46 8.24
CA ASP A 176 6.18 22.33 8.80
C ASP A 176 6.18 21.66 10.19
N LYS A 177 5.00 21.59 10.84
CA LYS A 177 4.81 20.93 12.15
C LYS A 177 4.50 19.44 12.01
N VAL A 178 4.02 18.97 10.84
CA VAL A 178 3.73 17.54 10.61
C VAL A 178 5.01 16.78 10.40
N ARG A 179 5.23 15.78 11.24
CA ARG A 179 6.37 14.88 11.14
C ARG A 179 5.93 13.53 10.59
N SER A 180 6.47 13.15 9.42
CA SER A 180 6.29 11.79 8.89
C SER A 180 7.14 10.80 9.67
N ILE A 181 6.53 9.67 10.04
CA ILE A 181 7.15 8.51 10.69
C ILE A 181 6.70 7.23 9.98
N HIS A 182 7.47 6.16 10.10
CA HIS A 182 7.29 4.98 9.27
C HIS A 182 7.19 3.72 10.11
N TYR A 183 6.31 2.81 9.70
CA TYR A 183 6.16 1.50 10.33
C TYR A 183 7.49 0.74 10.35
N GLY A 184 8.17 0.66 9.22
CA GLY A 184 9.41 -0.10 9.05
C GLY A 184 10.65 0.50 9.70
N VAL A 185 10.56 1.69 10.30
CA VAL A 185 11.70 2.38 10.94
C VAL A 185 11.38 2.73 12.38
N GLU A 186 10.60 3.80 12.59
CA GLU A 186 10.36 4.33 13.94
C GLU A 186 9.49 3.40 14.78
N ILE A 187 8.43 2.84 14.18
CA ILE A 187 7.50 1.97 14.89
C ILE A 187 8.13 0.61 15.20
N LEU A 188 8.81 -0.03 14.25
CA LEU A 188 9.50 -1.29 14.52
C LEU A 188 10.54 -1.14 15.65
N ASP A 189 11.38 -0.10 15.62
CA ASP A 189 12.37 0.10 16.66
C ASP A 189 11.73 0.40 18.04
N TRP A 190 10.63 1.17 18.06
CA TRP A 190 9.86 1.39 19.27
C TRP A 190 9.27 0.06 19.82
N LEU A 191 8.65 -0.76 18.97
CA LEU A 191 8.07 -2.05 19.35
C LEU A 191 9.14 -3.00 19.89
N TRP A 192 10.31 -3.07 19.25
CA TRP A 192 11.42 -3.88 19.76
C TRP A 192 11.92 -3.41 21.15
N ASN A 193 11.87 -2.11 21.43
CA ASN A 193 12.17 -1.59 22.77
C ASN A 193 11.04 -1.93 23.77
N CYS A 194 9.77 -1.92 23.33
CA CYS A 194 8.64 -2.41 24.15
C CYS A 194 8.81 -3.90 24.52
N VAL A 195 9.26 -4.74 23.59
CA VAL A 195 9.56 -6.16 23.82
C VAL A 195 10.61 -6.32 24.93
N LYS A 196 11.67 -5.52 24.94
CA LYS A 196 12.71 -5.54 25.98
C LYS A 196 12.16 -5.22 27.36
N GLU A 197 11.24 -4.24 27.47
CA GLU A 197 10.57 -3.89 28.72
C GLU A 197 9.64 -5.00 29.23
N CYS A 198 9.10 -5.82 28.32
CA CYS A 198 8.17 -6.91 28.66
C CYS A 198 8.86 -8.25 28.97
N TYR A 199 10.18 -8.29 29.24
CA TYR A 199 10.92 -9.55 29.37
C TYR A 199 10.27 -10.55 30.33
N ASN A 200 9.60 -10.10 31.37
CA ASN A 200 8.93 -10.92 32.41
C ASN A 200 7.41 -11.08 32.18
N LYS A 201 6.88 -10.63 31.05
CA LYS A 201 5.46 -10.73 30.66
C LYS A 201 5.30 -11.49 29.36
N PRO A 202 5.40 -12.83 29.39
CA PRO A 202 5.52 -13.64 28.17
C PRO A 202 4.35 -13.48 27.20
N VAL A 203 3.11 -13.35 27.69
CA VAL A 203 1.94 -13.18 26.83
C VAL A 203 1.99 -11.84 26.09
N LEU A 204 2.28 -10.74 26.79
CA LEU A 204 2.38 -9.41 26.19
C LEU A 204 3.56 -9.34 25.21
N ARG A 205 4.71 -9.86 25.65
CA ARG A 205 5.91 -9.91 24.81
C ARG A 205 5.64 -10.64 23.49
N GLU A 206 5.00 -11.80 23.56
CA GLU A 206 4.69 -12.61 22.38
C GLU A 206 3.68 -11.91 21.46
N SER A 207 2.65 -11.26 22.03
CA SER A 207 1.70 -10.48 21.24
C SER A 207 2.39 -9.34 20.49
N ILE A 208 3.29 -8.60 21.14
CA ILE A 208 4.06 -7.54 20.46
C ILE A 208 4.99 -8.15 19.40
N THR A 209 5.63 -9.31 19.68
CA THR A 209 6.51 -9.97 18.71
C THR A 209 5.74 -10.43 17.46
N GLN A 210 4.53 -10.96 17.63
CA GLN A 210 3.69 -11.32 16.47
C GLN A 210 3.28 -10.08 15.65
N TYR A 211 2.94 -8.99 16.33
CA TYR A 211 2.65 -7.73 15.63
C TYR A 211 3.88 -7.15 14.91
N ILE A 212 5.08 -7.26 15.50
CA ILE A 212 6.34 -6.90 14.84
C ILE A 212 6.49 -7.69 13.54
N ARG A 213 6.31 -9.00 13.56
CA ARG A 213 6.41 -9.84 12.35
C ARG A 213 5.42 -9.39 11.27
N LEU A 214 4.17 -9.10 11.65
CA LEU A 214 3.19 -8.54 10.72
C LEU A 214 3.70 -7.23 10.07
N VAL A 215 4.24 -6.32 10.86
CA VAL A 215 4.77 -5.04 10.36
C VAL A 215 6.02 -5.25 9.50
N GLU A 216 6.90 -6.17 9.87
CA GLU A 216 8.08 -6.54 9.07
C GLU A 216 7.65 -7.08 7.69
N ASP A 217 6.62 -7.93 7.65
CA ASP A 217 6.04 -8.46 6.41
C ASP A 217 5.46 -7.35 5.53
N MET A 218 4.69 -6.44 6.12
CA MET A 218 4.06 -5.34 5.39
C MET A 218 5.06 -4.30 4.86
N THR A 219 6.19 -4.13 5.52
CA THR A 219 7.21 -3.13 5.16
C THR A 219 8.39 -3.71 4.38
N ASN A 220 8.30 -4.97 3.93
CA ASN A 220 9.38 -5.72 3.30
C ASN A 220 10.70 -5.72 4.12
N ASN A 221 10.59 -5.56 5.44
CA ASN A 221 11.73 -5.61 6.36
C ASN A 221 12.08 -7.04 6.82
N ASN A 222 11.59 -8.08 6.11
CA ASN A 222 11.82 -9.48 6.43
C ASN A 222 13.25 -9.94 6.22
N THR A 223 14.05 -9.15 5.48
CA THR A 223 15.45 -9.49 5.28
C THR A 223 16.19 -9.26 6.59
N SER A 224 16.58 -10.33 7.26
CA SER A 224 17.32 -10.22 8.51
C SER A 224 18.62 -9.41 8.30
N GLU A 225 19.09 -8.73 9.35
CA GLU A 225 20.36 -7.99 9.29
C GLU A 225 21.52 -8.89 8.85
N GLU A 226 21.47 -10.18 9.19
CA GLU A 226 22.45 -11.19 8.78
C GLU A 226 22.38 -11.46 7.27
N ASP A 227 21.18 -11.59 6.71
CA ASP A 227 20.99 -11.82 5.27
C ASP A 227 21.39 -10.59 4.45
N MET A 228 21.06 -9.40 4.93
CA MET A 228 21.51 -8.16 4.31
C MET A 228 23.05 -8.05 4.34
N LYS A 229 23.69 -8.36 5.46
CA LYS A 229 25.14 -8.41 5.57
C LYS A 229 25.75 -9.46 4.63
N ALA A 230 25.13 -10.63 4.52
CA ALA A 230 25.58 -11.69 3.61
C ALA A 230 25.46 -11.23 2.15
N LEU A 231 24.35 -10.61 1.77
CA LEU A 231 24.17 -10.05 0.42
C LEU A 231 25.21 -8.94 0.14
N MET A 232 25.43 -8.01 1.07
CA MET A 232 26.42 -6.95 0.92
C MET A 232 27.84 -7.49 0.81
N GLN A 233 28.18 -8.52 1.58
CA GLN A 233 29.48 -9.20 1.47
C GLN A 233 29.65 -9.89 0.11
N LEU A 234 28.58 -10.48 -0.42
CA LEU A 234 28.58 -11.13 -1.71
C LEU A 234 28.82 -10.12 -2.86
N VAL A 235 28.08 -9.00 -2.83
CA VAL A 235 28.20 -7.92 -3.82
C VAL A 235 29.57 -7.25 -3.73
N GLY A 236 30.06 -6.98 -2.54
CA GLY A 236 31.34 -6.33 -2.29
C GLY A 236 32.58 -7.24 -2.35
N LYS A 237 32.41 -8.54 -2.66
CA LYS A 237 33.48 -9.56 -2.63
C LYS A 237 34.63 -9.26 -3.59
N ASN A 238 34.31 -8.67 -4.74
CA ASN A 238 35.27 -8.24 -5.77
C ASN A 238 34.65 -7.20 -6.72
N ASP A 239 35.51 -6.55 -7.51
CA ASP A 239 35.09 -5.52 -8.47
C ASP A 239 34.09 -6.04 -9.52
N ASP A 240 34.22 -7.29 -9.94
CA ASP A 240 33.32 -7.91 -10.93
C ASP A 240 31.91 -8.06 -10.39
N ASN A 241 31.74 -8.49 -9.14
CA ASN A 241 30.44 -8.61 -8.48
C ASN A 241 29.83 -7.22 -8.30
N LEU A 242 30.61 -6.26 -7.82
CA LEU A 242 30.16 -4.89 -7.62
C LEU A 242 29.67 -4.25 -8.94
N MET A 243 30.46 -4.39 -10.01
CA MET A 243 30.09 -3.89 -11.34
C MET A 243 28.87 -4.62 -11.93
N SER A 244 28.72 -5.92 -11.66
CA SER A 244 27.55 -6.68 -12.08
C SER A 244 26.28 -6.23 -11.37
N ALA A 245 26.34 -6.04 -10.06
CA ALA A 245 25.22 -5.51 -9.26
C ALA A 245 24.85 -4.09 -9.70
N LYS A 246 25.85 -3.20 -9.86
CA LYS A 246 25.63 -1.85 -10.38
C LYS A 246 24.92 -1.87 -11.74
N ARG A 247 25.32 -2.76 -12.64
CA ARG A 247 24.70 -2.87 -13.97
C ARG A 247 23.23 -3.28 -13.91
N LEU A 248 22.82 -4.13 -12.96
CA LEU A 248 21.41 -4.47 -12.75
C LEU A 248 20.64 -3.26 -12.24
N ILE A 249 21.18 -2.55 -11.25
CA ILE A 249 20.56 -1.35 -10.68
C ILE A 249 20.41 -0.25 -11.74
N ASP A 250 21.46 0.05 -12.49
CA ASP A 250 21.45 1.08 -13.53
C ASP A 250 20.46 0.78 -14.66
N ASN A 251 20.12 -0.50 -14.88
CA ASN A 251 19.18 -0.93 -15.93
C ASN A 251 17.81 -1.33 -15.39
N SER A 252 17.54 -1.18 -14.11
CA SER A 252 16.25 -1.61 -13.50
C SER A 252 15.04 -0.95 -14.19
N LYS A 253 15.12 0.35 -14.50
CA LYS A 253 14.07 1.08 -15.23
C LYS A 253 13.83 0.51 -16.65
N HIS A 254 14.90 0.14 -17.36
CA HIS A 254 14.77 -0.48 -18.68
C HIS A 254 14.17 -1.89 -18.61
N MET A 255 14.49 -2.66 -17.55
CA MET A 255 13.88 -3.97 -17.32
C MET A 255 12.40 -3.84 -16.99
N HIS A 256 12.03 -2.86 -16.15
CA HIS A 256 10.63 -2.55 -15.85
C HIS A 256 9.84 -2.19 -17.13
N TRP A 257 10.36 -1.24 -17.89
CA TRP A 257 9.82 -0.86 -19.18
C TRP A 257 9.61 -2.05 -20.11
N TRP A 258 10.65 -2.88 -20.30
CA TRP A 258 10.57 -4.05 -21.16
C TRP A 258 9.52 -5.05 -20.68
N ALA A 259 9.41 -5.28 -19.39
CA ALA A 259 8.45 -6.20 -18.82
C ALA A 259 7.00 -5.76 -19.08
N ILE A 260 6.70 -4.47 -18.88
CA ILE A 260 5.38 -3.90 -19.19
C ILE A 260 5.07 -3.97 -20.67
N PHE A 261 6.04 -3.64 -21.53
CA PHE A 261 5.88 -3.73 -22.99
C PHE A 261 5.51 -5.13 -23.44
N GLU A 262 6.30 -6.11 -23.04
CA GLU A 262 6.05 -7.51 -23.42
C GLU A 262 4.72 -8.03 -22.84
N PHE A 263 4.31 -7.56 -21.67
CA PHE A 263 3.00 -7.89 -21.10
C PHE A 263 1.86 -7.39 -21.99
N TRP A 264 1.82 -6.09 -22.30
CA TRP A 264 0.76 -5.51 -23.13
C TRP A 264 0.76 -6.08 -24.56
N LYS A 265 1.93 -6.29 -25.13
CA LYS A 265 2.10 -6.91 -26.44
C LYS A 265 1.51 -8.33 -26.46
N LEU A 266 1.90 -9.18 -25.53
CA LEU A 266 1.41 -10.55 -25.44
C LEU A 266 -0.10 -10.58 -25.18
N LEU A 267 -0.62 -9.72 -24.31
CA LEU A 267 -2.04 -9.59 -24.01
C LEU A 267 -2.83 -9.26 -25.30
N SER A 268 -2.35 -8.27 -26.06
CA SER A 268 -3.00 -7.85 -27.30
C SER A 268 -2.96 -8.95 -28.38
N GLU A 269 -1.82 -9.62 -28.57
CA GLU A 269 -1.68 -10.73 -29.50
C GLU A 269 -2.67 -11.85 -29.19
N LYS A 270 -2.76 -12.27 -27.92
CA LYS A 270 -3.70 -13.32 -27.50
C LYS A 270 -5.17 -12.93 -27.68
N PHE A 271 -5.55 -11.67 -27.47
CA PHE A 271 -6.90 -11.23 -27.75
C PHE A 271 -7.22 -11.26 -29.24
N VAL A 272 -6.29 -10.91 -30.12
CA VAL A 272 -6.43 -11.04 -31.56
C VAL A 272 -6.62 -12.51 -31.96
N ASP A 273 -5.84 -13.42 -31.41
CA ASP A 273 -5.96 -14.88 -31.68
C ASP A 273 -7.33 -15.42 -31.21
N LEU A 274 -7.94 -14.83 -30.19
CA LEU A 274 -9.29 -15.17 -29.73
C LEU A 274 -10.40 -14.50 -30.56
N GLY A 275 -10.06 -13.78 -31.63
CA GLY A 275 -10.99 -13.15 -32.57
C GLY A 275 -11.48 -11.77 -32.13
N PHE A 276 -10.82 -11.08 -31.17
CA PHE A 276 -11.12 -9.71 -30.85
C PHE A 276 -10.42 -8.74 -31.80
N SER A 277 -11.04 -7.61 -32.06
CA SER A 277 -10.41 -6.51 -32.80
C SER A 277 -9.89 -5.48 -31.81
N ILE A 278 -8.65 -5.04 -32.02
CA ILE A 278 -8.00 -3.98 -31.21
C ILE A 278 -8.24 -2.65 -31.92
N ARG A 279 -8.78 -1.65 -31.19
CA ARG A 279 -8.97 -0.31 -31.72
C ARG A 279 -7.73 0.57 -31.58
N GLN A 280 -6.92 0.32 -30.55
CA GLN A 280 -5.64 0.99 -30.35
C GLN A 280 -4.50 -0.03 -30.45
N ARG A 281 -3.54 0.23 -31.34
CA ARG A 281 -2.35 -0.61 -31.48
C ARG A 281 -1.31 -0.22 -30.43
N ILE A 282 -0.62 -1.23 -29.90
CA ILE A 282 0.55 -1.02 -29.05
C ILE A 282 1.73 -0.78 -29.99
N GLU A 283 2.11 0.49 -30.14
CA GLU A 283 3.28 0.92 -30.93
C GLU A 283 4.40 1.35 -29.98
N ASN A 284 5.66 1.25 -30.45
CA ASN A 284 6.84 1.54 -29.61
C ASN A 284 6.82 2.95 -29.00
N ASP A 285 6.24 3.93 -29.68
CA ASP A 285 6.21 5.33 -29.23
C ASP A 285 5.25 5.55 -28.05
N ILE A 286 4.12 4.82 -28.02
CA ILE A 286 3.16 4.86 -26.90
C ILE A 286 3.79 4.31 -25.62
N ILE A 287 4.72 3.39 -25.75
CA ILE A 287 5.35 2.71 -24.62
C ILE A 287 6.39 3.58 -23.95
N ASP A 288 7.08 4.44 -24.70
CA ASP A 288 8.00 5.41 -24.13
C ASP A 288 7.25 6.40 -23.22
N ASP A 289 6.06 6.84 -23.63
CA ASP A 289 5.18 7.68 -22.83
C ASP A 289 4.60 6.94 -21.60
N LEU A 290 4.23 5.69 -21.75
CA LEU A 290 3.73 4.84 -20.66
C LEU A 290 4.77 4.63 -19.56
N VAL A 291 5.99 4.30 -19.94
CA VAL A 291 7.07 4.02 -18.98
C VAL A 291 7.55 5.28 -18.29
N HIS A 292 7.63 6.39 -19.02
CA HIS A 292 7.92 7.69 -18.41
C HIS A 292 6.76 8.16 -17.52
N GLY A 293 5.52 7.83 -17.87
CA GLY A 293 4.33 8.09 -17.05
C GLY A 293 4.33 7.26 -15.75
N TYR A 294 4.57 5.97 -15.82
CA TYR A 294 4.69 5.09 -14.64
C TYR A 294 5.88 5.47 -13.74
N ALA A 295 7.03 5.83 -14.34
CA ALA A 295 8.21 6.24 -13.57
C ALA A 295 8.10 7.63 -12.94
N ALA A 296 7.18 8.49 -13.42
CA ALA A 296 7.10 9.88 -13.01
C ALA A 296 6.11 10.15 -11.87
N ARG A 297 5.38 9.17 -11.34
CA ARG A 297 4.33 9.30 -10.28
C ARG A 297 3.40 10.54 -10.38
N ARG A 298 3.60 11.41 -11.37
CA ARG A 298 2.95 12.71 -11.51
C ARG A 298 2.09 12.90 -12.76
N ASN A 299 2.20 12.02 -13.75
CA ASN A 299 1.35 12.09 -14.95
C ASN A 299 0.68 10.73 -15.14
N LYS A 300 -0.62 10.73 -14.92
CA LYS A 300 -1.57 9.66 -15.18
C LYS A 300 -1.48 9.27 -16.65
N ALA A 301 -0.65 8.32 -17.00
CA ALA A 301 -0.71 7.70 -18.31
C ALA A 301 -1.76 6.59 -18.25
N ASP A 302 -3.01 6.94 -18.51
CA ASP A 302 -4.08 5.96 -18.67
C ASP A 302 -3.79 5.15 -19.95
N PHE A 303 -3.24 3.95 -19.79
CA PHE A 303 -3.12 3.06 -20.92
C PHE A 303 -4.39 2.22 -21.07
N ASN A 304 -5.05 2.40 -22.20
CA ASN A 304 -6.26 1.70 -22.56
C ASN A 304 -5.99 0.71 -23.68
N LEU A 305 -6.19 -0.57 -23.44
CA LEU A 305 -6.32 -1.56 -24.49
C LEU A 305 -7.78 -1.68 -24.88
N GLU A 306 -8.19 -0.95 -25.91
CA GLU A 306 -9.57 -0.93 -26.40
C GLU A 306 -9.82 -2.11 -27.33
N LEU A 307 -10.79 -2.92 -26.96
CA LEU A 307 -11.13 -4.17 -27.61
C LEU A 307 -12.58 -4.19 -28.11
N SER A 308 -12.85 -4.91 -29.16
CA SER A 308 -14.21 -5.23 -29.58
C SER A 308 -14.35 -6.71 -29.91
N THR A 309 -15.49 -7.28 -29.48
CA THR A 309 -15.86 -8.64 -29.85
C THR A 309 -16.38 -8.69 -31.28
N PRO A 310 -16.42 -9.89 -31.93
CA PRO A 310 -17.08 -10.06 -33.23
C PRO A 310 -18.55 -9.60 -33.27
N ASP A 311 -19.24 -9.58 -32.12
CA ASP A 311 -20.62 -9.09 -31.97
C ASP A 311 -20.70 -7.58 -31.75
N ASN A 312 -19.61 -6.83 -31.97
CA ASN A 312 -19.50 -5.38 -31.75
C ASN A 312 -19.80 -4.93 -30.28
N ILE A 313 -19.45 -5.73 -29.32
CA ILE A 313 -19.40 -5.31 -27.91
C ILE A 313 -18.01 -4.77 -27.63
N TYR A 314 -17.93 -3.53 -27.20
CA TYR A 314 -16.69 -2.83 -26.89
C TYR A 314 -16.42 -2.89 -25.42
N PHE A 315 -15.14 -2.99 -25.02
CA PHE A 315 -14.68 -2.94 -23.65
C PHE A 315 -13.22 -2.52 -23.61
N THR A 316 -12.78 -2.12 -22.47
CA THR A 316 -11.44 -1.57 -22.26
C THR A 316 -10.76 -2.32 -21.12
N ILE A 317 -9.49 -2.70 -21.31
CA ILE A 317 -8.57 -3.08 -20.23
C ILE A 317 -7.68 -1.87 -19.99
N ASN A 318 -7.63 -1.42 -18.75
CA ASN A 318 -6.95 -0.21 -18.33
C ASN A 318 -6.01 -0.51 -17.17
N ALA A 319 -4.87 0.18 -17.10
CA ALA A 319 -4.15 0.39 -15.86
C ALA A 319 -4.73 1.65 -15.21
N ASP A 320 -5.56 1.48 -14.17
CA ASP A 320 -6.29 2.54 -13.49
C ASP A 320 -5.37 3.62 -12.89
N HIS A 321 -5.98 4.67 -12.35
CA HIS A 321 -5.29 5.78 -11.68
C HIS A 321 -4.27 5.34 -10.64
N ASP A 322 -4.50 4.21 -10.00
CA ASP A 322 -3.59 3.57 -9.06
C ASP A 322 -2.67 2.55 -9.72
N ASN A 323 -2.67 2.48 -11.07
CA ASN A 323 -1.87 1.58 -11.91
C ASN A 323 -2.16 0.08 -11.73
N TYR A 324 -3.33 -0.27 -11.17
CA TYR A 324 -3.83 -1.63 -11.15
C TYR A 324 -4.58 -1.96 -12.45
N ILE A 325 -4.50 -3.23 -12.86
CA ILE A 325 -5.21 -3.68 -14.07
C ILE A 325 -6.68 -3.89 -13.78
N CYS A 326 -7.52 -3.16 -14.50
CA CYS A 326 -8.98 -3.34 -14.49
C CYS A 326 -9.52 -3.61 -15.90
N ILE A 327 -10.72 -4.14 -15.94
CA ILE A 327 -11.49 -4.38 -17.17
C ILE A 327 -12.90 -3.86 -17.01
N GLY A 328 -13.41 -3.17 -18.01
CA GLY A 328 -14.76 -2.64 -17.96
C GLY A 328 -15.26 -2.09 -19.28
N VAL A 329 -16.31 -1.31 -19.19
CA VAL A 329 -16.93 -0.62 -20.32
C VAL A 329 -16.89 0.87 -20.04
N THR A 330 -16.32 1.65 -20.95
CA THR A 330 -16.29 3.12 -20.84
C THR A 330 -17.52 3.74 -21.50
N ASP A 331 -17.84 4.99 -21.17
CA ASP A 331 -18.89 5.76 -21.82
C ASP A 331 -18.67 5.94 -23.34
N GLU A 332 -17.42 5.96 -23.79
CA GLU A 332 -17.03 6.02 -25.20
C GLU A 332 -17.27 4.71 -25.93
N ASP A 333 -17.19 3.58 -25.21
CA ASP A 333 -17.46 2.25 -25.73
C ASP A 333 -18.95 2.02 -25.99
N VAL A 334 -19.81 2.78 -25.33
CA VAL A 334 -21.26 2.52 -25.33
C VAL A 334 -21.99 3.49 -26.23
N LYS A 335 -22.40 3.04 -27.43
CA LYS A 335 -23.36 3.80 -28.26
C LYS A 335 -24.58 4.20 -27.40
N SER A 336 -25.13 5.37 -27.62
CA SER A 336 -26.13 6.08 -26.79
C SER A 336 -27.33 5.27 -26.28
N GLY A 337 -27.63 4.11 -26.87
CA GLY A 337 -28.70 3.22 -26.40
C GLY A 337 -28.27 2.09 -25.45
N LEU A 338 -26.96 1.84 -25.28
CA LEU A 338 -26.42 0.75 -24.46
C LEU A 338 -25.96 1.22 -23.08
N LYS A 339 -25.76 2.53 -22.86
CA LYS A 339 -25.34 3.10 -21.57
C LYS A 339 -26.31 2.73 -20.44
N THR A 340 -27.62 2.79 -20.72
CA THR A 340 -28.65 2.38 -19.75
C THR A 340 -28.55 0.89 -19.42
N LYS A 341 -28.24 0.05 -20.43
CA LYS A 341 -28.06 -1.40 -20.20
C LYS A 341 -26.81 -1.71 -19.39
N ALA A 342 -25.69 -1.00 -19.65
CA ALA A 342 -24.45 -1.15 -18.88
C ALA A 342 -24.66 -0.77 -17.41
N LYS A 343 -25.34 0.35 -17.14
CA LYS A 343 -25.70 0.76 -15.77
C LYS A 343 -26.69 -0.21 -15.10
N ALA A 344 -27.62 -0.78 -15.86
CA ALA A 344 -28.54 -1.80 -15.33
C ALA A 344 -27.80 -3.11 -15.01
N PHE A 345 -26.82 -3.49 -15.84
CA PHE A 345 -25.96 -4.64 -15.58
C PHE A 345 -25.15 -4.46 -14.30
N PHE A 346 -24.54 -3.29 -14.09
CA PHE A 346 -23.86 -2.93 -12.86
C PHE A 346 -24.73 -3.16 -11.63
N LYS A 347 -25.89 -2.48 -11.57
CA LYS A 347 -26.81 -2.56 -10.42
C LYS A 347 -27.28 -3.99 -10.11
N ALA A 348 -27.38 -4.85 -11.13
CA ALA A 348 -27.84 -6.23 -10.96
C ALA A 348 -26.72 -7.20 -10.54
N ASN A 349 -25.46 -6.82 -10.65
CA ASN A 349 -24.32 -7.73 -10.50
C ASN A 349 -23.17 -7.17 -9.64
N GLU A 350 -23.32 -5.98 -9.08
CA GLU A 350 -22.31 -5.27 -8.31
C GLU A 350 -21.63 -6.17 -7.26
N GLU A 351 -22.41 -6.76 -6.35
CA GLU A 351 -21.90 -7.63 -5.30
C GLU A 351 -21.42 -9.00 -5.82
N VAL A 352 -22.16 -9.60 -6.77
CA VAL A 352 -21.87 -10.97 -7.24
C VAL A 352 -20.61 -11.06 -8.09
N LEU A 353 -20.34 -10.02 -8.88
CA LEU A 353 -19.19 -9.96 -9.77
C LEU A 353 -18.09 -9.03 -9.27
N ASN A 354 -18.27 -8.42 -8.09
CA ASN A 354 -17.36 -7.43 -7.53
C ASN A 354 -17.08 -6.31 -8.53
N LEU A 355 -18.16 -5.64 -8.99
CA LEU A 355 -18.08 -4.57 -9.96
C LEU A 355 -18.02 -3.23 -9.25
N GLU A 356 -17.34 -2.29 -9.88
CA GLU A 356 -17.28 -0.90 -9.49
C GLU A 356 -17.79 0.00 -10.61
N SER A 357 -18.09 1.26 -10.31
CA SER A 357 -18.45 2.27 -11.30
C SER A 357 -17.87 3.62 -10.91
N TYR A 358 -17.43 4.38 -11.91
CA TYR A 358 -16.86 5.70 -11.72
C TYR A 358 -17.22 6.59 -12.92
N GLU A 359 -17.41 7.88 -12.74
CA GLU A 359 -17.76 8.88 -13.75
C GLU A 359 -18.08 8.37 -15.18
N ASN A 360 -17.04 8.11 -15.98
CA ASN A 360 -17.14 7.66 -17.38
C ASN A 360 -17.06 6.14 -17.54
N TRP A 361 -17.06 5.40 -16.43
CA TRP A 361 -17.08 3.93 -16.41
C TRP A 361 -18.42 3.44 -15.87
N PRO A 362 -19.39 3.05 -16.73
CA PRO A 362 -20.64 2.42 -16.30
C PRO A 362 -20.47 1.21 -15.41
N PHE A 363 -19.40 0.44 -15.63
CA PHE A 363 -18.87 -0.58 -14.72
C PHE A 363 -17.45 -0.97 -15.10
N TYR A 364 -16.69 -1.40 -14.10
CA TYR A 364 -15.40 -2.05 -14.26
C TYR A 364 -15.16 -3.04 -13.11
N LYS A 365 -14.13 -3.85 -13.23
CA LYS A 365 -13.66 -4.80 -12.23
C LYS A 365 -12.14 -4.83 -12.26
N PHE A 366 -11.50 -4.82 -11.10
CA PHE A 366 -10.08 -5.16 -11.00
C PHE A 366 -9.86 -6.66 -11.26
N ILE A 367 -8.72 -6.97 -11.85
CA ILE A 367 -8.32 -8.37 -12.08
C ILE A 367 -7.79 -8.95 -10.78
N ASP A 368 -8.36 -10.07 -10.38
CA ASP A 368 -7.98 -10.81 -9.18
C ASP A 368 -6.82 -11.77 -9.48
N PHE A 369 -5.78 -11.73 -8.67
CA PHE A 369 -4.59 -12.57 -8.78
C PHE A 369 -4.38 -13.46 -7.54
N ASP A 370 -5.45 -13.94 -6.93
CA ASP A 370 -5.51 -14.86 -5.78
C ASP A 370 -4.76 -14.31 -4.53
N GLN A 371 -3.45 -14.53 -4.45
CA GLN A 371 -2.62 -14.16 -3.30
C GLN A 371 -2.03 -12.74 -3.36
N TYR A 372 -2.29 -12.01 -4.45
CA TYR A 372 -1.80 -10.64 -4.65
C TYR A 372 -2.99 -9.67 -4.67
N GLU A 373 -2.81 -8.47 -4.16
CA GLU A 373 -3.85 -7.42 -4.21
C GLU A 373 -4.25 -7.03 -5.64
N GLY A 374 -3.32 -7.22 -6.57
CA GLY A 374 -3.52 -6.93 -7.97
C GLY A 374 -2.18 -6.80 -8.70
N LEU A 375 -2.22 -6.57 -10.01
CA LEU A 375 -1.02 -6.27 -10.79
C LEU A 375 -0.79 -4.76 -10.80
N TYR A 376 0.11 -4.27 -9.95
CA TYR A 376 0.47 -2.86 -9.82
C TYR A 376 1.64 -2.50 -10.72
N LEU A 377 1.37 -1.99 -11.92
CA LEU A 377 2.37 -1.76 -12.95
C LEU A 377 3.36 -0.61 -12.66
N ALA A 378 3.04 0.29 -11.73
CA ALA A 378 3.89 1.45 -11.44
C ALA A 378 5.15 1.11 -10.62
N ASP A 379 5.12 0.02 -9.86
CA ASP A 379 6.24 -0.36 -8.99
C ASP A 379 6.85 -1.70 -9.41
N PHE A 380 8.09 -1.64 -9.85
CA PHE A 380 8.85 -2.83 -10.26
C PHE A 380 9.42 -3.62 -9.09
N SER A 381 9.33 -3.12 -7.86
CA SER A 381 9.68 -3.87 -6.65
C SER A 381 8.58 -4.85 -6.22
N GLU A 382 7.34 -4.65 -6.67
CA GLU A 382 6.24 -5.57 -6.47
C GLU A 382 6.51 -6.93 -7.13
N GLU A 383 6.33 -8.01 -6.37
CA GLU A 383 6.69 -9.37 -6.80
C GLU A 383 5.99 -9.77 -8.10
N LEU A 384 4.68 -9.52 -8.19
CA LEU A 384 3.89 -9.86 -9.37
C LEU A 384 4.34 -9.05 -10.60
N THR A 385 4.61 -7.75 -10.43
CA THR A 385 5.08 -6.87 -11.51
C THR A 385 6.49 -7.25 -11.95
N PHE A 386 7.38 -7.53 -11.00
CA PHE A 386 8.72 -8.02 -11.33
C PHE A 386 8.69 -9.35 -12.07
N SER A 387 7.74 -10.23 -11.74
CA SER A 387 7.60 -11.54 -12.38
C SER A 387 7.28 -11.47 -13.88
N LEU A 388 6.78 -10.30 -14.37
CA LEU A 388 6.57 -10.05 -15.81
C LEU A 388 7.86 -10.16 -16.66
N VAL A 389 9.04 -10.05 -16.03
CA VAL A 389 10.32 -10.30 -16.71
C VAL A 389 10.41 -11.75 -17.21
N SER A 390 9.83 -12.68 -16.48
CA SER A 390 9.77 -14.11 -16.85
C SER A 390 8.71 -14.34 -17.91
N GLU A 391 9.08 -14.92 -19.06
CA GLU A 391 8.16 -15.28 -20.13
C GLU A 391 7.03 -16.20 -19.61
N LYS A 392 7.38 -17.19 -18.78
CA LYS A 392 6.41 -18.13 -18.20
C LYS A 392 5.41 -17.42 -17.28
N CYS A 393 5.90 -16.62 -16.32
CA CYS A 393 5.02 -15.92 -15.38
C CYS A 393 4.15 -14.88 -16.11
N ARG A 394 4.72 -14.16 -17.07
CA ARG A 394 4.00 -13.23 -17.92
C ARG A 394 2.86 -13.91 -18.69
N ASP A 395 3.11 -15.10 -19.22
CA ASP A 395 2.08 -15.89 -19.90
C ASP A 395 0.95 -16.32 -18.94
N GLU A 396 1.27 -16.74 -17.74
CA GLU A 396 0.31 -17.09 -16.69
C GLU A 396 -0.54 -15.87 -16.28
N ILE A 397 0.08 -14.72 -16.05
CA ILE A 397 -0.60 -13.46 -15.72
C ILE A 397 -1.55 -13.04 -16.85
N VAL A 398 -1.08 -13.04 -18.10
CA VAL A 398 -1.90 -12.70 -19.27
C VAL A 398 -3.08 -13.65 -19.42
N ASN A 399 -2.90 -14.95 -19.18
CA ASN A 399 -4.00 -15.91 -19.22
C ASN A 399 -5.04 -15.66 -18.13
N THR A 400 -4.62 -15.22 -16.95
CA THR A 400 -5.52 -14.82 -15.85
C THR A 400 -6.37 -13.61 -16.26
N VAL A 401 -5.76 -12.58 -16.84
CA VAL A 401 -6.49 -11.41 -17.37
C VAL A 401 -7.50 -11.83 -18.43
N ILE A 402 -7.10 -12.64 -19.39
CA ILE A 402 -7.97 -13.12 -20.47
C ILE A 402 -9.14 -13.92 -19.91
N LYS A 403 -8.90 -14.84 -18.99
CA LYS A 403 -9.93 -15.69 -18.40
C LYS A 403 -11.01 -14.83 -17.71
N GLN A 404 -10.61 -13.91 -16.84
CA GLN A 404 -11.56 -13.07 -16.13
C GLN A 404 -12.29 -12.10 -17.08
N THR A 405 -11.61 -11.61 -18.13
CA THR A 405 -12.22 -10.83 -19.21
C THR A 405 -13.34 -11.61 -19.90
N GLN A 406 -13.07 -12.84 -20.32
CA GLN A 406 -14.05 -13.69 -20.98
C GLN A 406 -15.24 -14.04 -20.08
N GLU A 407 -15.00 -14.25 -18.78
CA GLU A 407 -16.06 -14.50 -17.78
C GLU A 407 -16.97 -13.28 -17.64
N LEU A 408 -16.40 -12.08 -17.45
CA LEU A 408 -17.16 -10.84 -17.36
C LEU A 408 -17.99 -10.58 -18.63
N LEU A 409 -17.37 -10.73 -19.80
CA LEU A 409 -18.06 -10.57 -21.09
C LEU A 409 -19.19 -11.56 -21.30
N LYS A 410 -19.05 -12.80 -20.85
CA LYS A 410 -20.11 -13.80 -20.91
C LYS A 410 -21.34 -13.38 -20.10
N HIS A 411 -21.14 -12.82 -18.91
CA HIS A 411 -22.22 -12.28 -18.08
C HIS A 411 -22.84 -11.05 -18.73
N TYR A 412 -22.04 -10.11 -19.19
CA TYR A 412 -22.52 -8.90 -19.84
C TYR A 412 -23.30 -9.20 -21.13
N LYS A 413 -22.81 -10.08 -22.01
CA LYS A 413 -23.50 -10.52 -23.21
C LYS A 413 -24.90 -11.10 -22.93
N ARG A 414 -25.05 -11.83 -21.83
CA ARG A 414 -26.36 -12.39 -21.42
C ARG A 414 -27.35 -11.29 -21.03
N SER A 415 -26.89 -10.22 -20.43
CA SER A 415 -27.75 -9.11 -20.02
C SER A 415 -28.17 -8.20 -21.18
N LEU A 416 -27.48 -8.27 -22.31
CA LEU A 416 -27.83 -7.49 -23.50
C LEU A 416 -28.92 -8.14 -24.36
N ARG A 417 -29.12 -9.46 -24.17
CA ARG A 417 -30.19 -10.25 -24.84
C ARG A 417 -31.51 -10.06 -24.14
#